data_216a33f3530a2952835f89125f62c972
#
_entry.id   216a33f3530a2952835f89125f62c972
#
_cell.length_a   1.000
_cell.length_b   1.000
_cell.length_c   1.000
_cell.angle_alpha   90.00
_cell.angle_beta   90.00
_cell.angle_gamma   90.00
#
_symmetry.space_group_name_H-M   'P 1'
#
loop_
_entity.id
_entity.type
_entity.pdbx_description
1 polymer ?
#
loop_
_entity_poly.entity_id
_entity_poly.type
_entity_poly.pdbx_seq_one_letter_code
_entity_poly.pdbx_strand_id
1 'polypeptide(L)'
;DAFEAMCEVKALAYAMKDELLKGNLHSFGKLLDYGWQSKKRMSNKISNPQIDELYAEALKAGALGGKLLGAGGGGYLLMYCPYNVRHKVAARMEAMGGQLADWNFELRGAQSWVADEDRWQYDKVKVQMPNGEYCFNLK
;
A
#
# COMPACT_ATOMS: atom_id res chain seq x y z
N ASP A 1 -8.25 19.40 11.29
CA ASP A 1 -9.34 19.37 10.33
C ASP A 1 -8.97 18.47 9.13
N ALA A 2 -9.96 17.76 8.52
CA ALA A 2 -9.74 16.86 7.39
C ALA A 2 -9.21 17.60 6.15
N PHE A 3 -9.63 18.81 5.92
CA PHE A 3 -9.15 19.65 4.82
C PHE A 3 -7.67 20.03 4.97
N GLU A 4 -7.26 20.42 6.17
CA GLU A 4 -5.86 20.68 6.48
C GLU A 4 -4.99 19.43 6.27
N ALA A 5 -5.45 18.29 6.78
CA ALA A 5 -4.77 17.01 6.58
C ALA A 5 -4.61 16.67 5.09
N MET A 6 -5.59 16.98 4.25
CA MET A 6 -5.52 16.79 2.81
C MET A 6 -4.48 17.73 2.15
N CYS A 7 -4.44 19.00 2.58
CA CYS A 7 -3.44 19.96 2.13
C CYS A 7 -2.02 19.53 2.51
N GLU A 8 -1.84 19.00 3.73
CA GLU A 8 -0.56 18.46 4.18
C GLU A 8 -0.11 17.28 3.32
N VAL A 9 -1.01 16.32 3.03
CA VAL A 9 -0.67 15.16 2.18
C VAL A 9 -0.28 15.60 0.76
N LYS A 10 -0.93 16.65 0.23
CA LYS A 10 -0.54 17.23 -1.06
C LYS A 10 0.87 17.85 -1.00
N ALA A 11 1.16 18.64 0.03
CA ALA A 11 2.49 19.25 0.21
C ALA A 11 3.58 18.19 0.40
N LEU A 12 3.29 17.14 1.17
CA LEU A 12 4.17 16.01 1.37
C LEU A 12 4.57 15.30 0.08
N ALA A 13 3.68 15.19 -0.90
CA ALA A 13 3.99 14.55 -2.17
C ALA A 13 5.19 15.23 -2.87
N TYR A 14 5.28 16.56 -2.82
CA TYR A 14 6.41 17.30 -3.34
C TYR A 14 7.68 17.09 -2.51
N ALA A 15 7.58 17.19 -1.20
CA ALA A 15 8.73 16.97 -0.30
C ALA A 15 9.28 15.55 -0.45
N MET A 16 8.43 14.54 -0.53
CA MET A 16 8.83 13.14 -0.74
C MET A 16 9.52 12.94 -2.08
N LYS A 17 9.00 13.56 -3.15
CA LYS A 17 9.64 13.54 -4.47
C LYS A 17 11.05 14.13 -4.39
N ASP A 18 11.21 15.27 -3.74
CA ASP A 18 12.50 15.96 -3.63
C ASP A 18 13.52 15.14 -2.83
N GLU A 19 13.11 14.51 -1.72
CA GLU A 19 13.98 13.63 -0.94
C GLU A 19 14.37 12.36 -1.72
N LEU A 20 13.44 11.80 -2.49
CA LEU A 20 13.70 10.66 -3.35
C LEU A 20 14.72 10.99 -4.44
N LEU A 21 14.59 12.16 -5.10
CA LEU A 21 15.53 12.62 -6.12
C LEU A 21 16.92 12.93 -5.58
N LYS A 22 17.01 13.36 -4.31
CA LYS A 22 18.30 13.55 -3.60
C LYS A 22 18.93 12.23 -3.13
N GLY A 23 18.20 11.11 -3.20
CA GLY A 23 18.62 9.83 -2.63
C GLY A 23 18.51 9.77 -1.10
N ASN A 24 17.84 10.73 -0.47
CA ASN A 24 17.67 10.77 0.99
C ASN A 24 16.52 9.87 1.44
N LEU A 25 16.74 8.57 1.33
CA LEU A 25 15.72 7.56 1.61
C LEU A 25 15.32 7.50 3.09
N HIS A 26 16.19 7.95 3.99
CA HIS A 26 15.86 8.02 5.41
C HIS A 26 14.78 9.08 5.68
N SER A 27 14.95 10.28 5.13
CA SER A 27 13.94 11.34 5.21
C SER A 27 12.65 10.94 4.47
N PHE A 28 12.76 10.28 3.31
CA PHE A 28 11.61 9.74 2.60
C PHE A 28 10.78 8.80 3.48
N GLY A 29 11.42 7.89 4.23
CA GLY A 29 10.73 7.00 5.17
C GLY A 29 9.99 7.74 6.27
N LYS A 30 10.60 8.78 6.84
CA LYS A 30 9.95 9.63 7.86
C LYS A 30 8.78 10.44 7.30
N LEU A 31 8.89 10.93 6.07
CA LEU A 31 7.79 11.62 5.40
C LEU A 31 6.62 10.68 5.09
N LEU A 32 6.88 9.39 4.83
CA LEU A 32 5.82 8.38 4.73
C LEU A 32 5.05 8.25 6.05
N ASP A 33 5.73 8.21 7.19
CA ASP A 33 5.07 8.16 8.50
C ASP A 33 4.22 9.41 8.73
N TYR A 34 4.79 10.58 8.51
CA TYR A 34 4.05 11.84 8.65
C TYR A 34 2.79 11.86 7.77
N GLY A 35 2.92 11.42 6.51
CA GLY A 35 1.79 11.31 5.59
C GLY A 35 0.71 10.33 6.05
N TRP A 36 1.10 9.23 6.69
CA TRP A 36 0.17 8.28 7.28
C TRP A 36 -0.59 8.90 8.46
N GLN A 37 0.10 9.59 9.37
CA GLN A 37 -0.56 10.28 10.49
C GLN A 37 -1.53 11.36 10.00
N SER A 38 -1.15 12.14 8.97
CA SER A 38 -2.03 13.12 8.34
C SER A 38 -3.26 12.47 7.68
N LYS A 39 -3.05 11.35 6.97
CA LYS A 39 -4.15 10.60 6.34
C LYS A 39 -5.15 10.09 7.37
N LYS A 40 -4.69 9.58 8.51
CA LYS A 40 -5.58 9.11 9.58
C LYS A 40 -6.50 10.21 10.14
N ARG A 41 -6.06 11.47 10.12
CA ARG A 41 -6.88 12.62 10.54
C ARG A 41 -8.01 12.96 9.58
N MET A 42 -7.97 12.48 8.33
CA MET A 42 -9.02 12.74 7.35
C MET A 42 -10.33 12.02 7.69
N SER A 43 -10.26 10.80 8.25
CA SER A 43 -11.42 10.00 8.61
C SER A 43 -11.06 8.89 9.59
N ASN A 44 -11.95 8.62 10.54
CA ASN A 44 -11.82 7.52 11.50
C ASN A 44 -11.98 6.11 10.87
N LYS A 45 -12.34 6.04 9.59
CA LYS A 45 -12.47 4.78 8.84
C LYS A 45 -11.18 4.36 8.12
N ILE A 46 -10.15 5.21 8.13
CA ILE A 46 -8.90 4.95 7.41
C ILE A 46 -8.04 3.92 8.13
N SER A 47 -8.05 3.91 9.46
CA SER A 47 -7.34 2.91 10.27
C SER A 47 -8.30 2.24 11.25
N ASN A 48 -7.81 1.18 11.87
CA ASN A 48 -8.48 0.49 12.97
C ASN A 48 -7.42 0.02 13.99
N PRO A 49 -7.80 -0.44 15.20
CA PRO A 49 -6.85 -0.82 16.24
C PRO A 49 -5.84 -1.88 15.79
N GLN A 50 -6.25 -2.84 14.97
CA GLN A 50 -5.35 -3.89 14.47
C GLN A 50 -4.29 -3.32 13.51
N ILE A 51 -4.69 -2.41 12.61
CA ILE A 51 -3.75 -1.74 11.68
C ILE A 51 -2.80 -0.85 12.47
N ASP A 52 -3.29 -0.12 13.47
CA ASP A 52 -2.46 0.76 14.29
C ASP A 52 -1.44 -0.04 15.13
N GLU A 53 -1.82 -1.19 15.65
CA GLU A 53 -0.93 -2.10 16.36
C GLU A 53 0.15 -2.66 15.44
N LEU A 54 -0.22 -3.19 14.26
CA LEU A 54 0.72 -3.68 13.26
C LEU A 54 1.72 -2.58 12.86
N TYR A 55 1.21 -1.38 12.62
CA TYR A 55 2.04 -0.23 12.26
C TYR A 55 3.05 0.13 13.37
N ALA A 56 2.58 0.21 14.60
CA ALA A 56 3.43 0.52 15.75
C ALA A 56 4.53 -0.54 15.96
N GLU A 57 4.21 -1.81 15.80
CA GLU A 57 5.18 -2.90 15.91
C GLU A 57 6.19 -2.89 14.75
N ALA A 58 5.77 -2.51 13.56
CA ALA A 58 6.71 -2.32 12.44
C ALA A 58 7.74 -1.22 12.74
N LEU A 59 7.29 -0.08 13.29
CA LEU A 59 8.20 1.00 13.71
C LEU A 59 9.16 0.54 14.80
N LYS A 60 8.68 -0.18 15.83
CA LYS A 60 9.53 -0.76 16.89
C LYS A 60 10.58 -1.72 16.34
N ALA A 61 10.24 -2.49 15.32
CA ALA A 61 11.15 -3.41 14.64
C ALA A 61 12.17 -2.71 13.74
N GLY A 62 12.04 -1.40 13.52
CA GLY A 62 13.00 -0.54 12.80
C GLY A 62 12.52 0.01 11.46
N ALA A 63 11.26 -0.12 11.11
CA ALA A 63 10.70 0.62 9.99
C ALA A 63 10.73 2.14 10.27
N LEU A 64 10.94 2.94 9.24
CA LEU A 64 11.00 4.42 9.36
C LEU A 64 9.65 5.08 9.10
N GLY A 65 8.73 4.37 8.48
CA GLY A 65 7.41 4.84 8.17
C GLY A 65 6.74 3.95 7.14
N GLY A 66 5.50 4.24 6.85
CA GLY A 66 4.71 3.47 5.91
C GLY A 66 3.32 4.06 5.72
N LYS A 67 2.47 3.34 5.03
CA LYS A 67 1.06 3.71 4.83
C LYS A 67 0.22 2.52 4.44
N LEU A 68 -1.03 2.54 4.81
CA LEU A 68 -2.01 1.63 4.23
C LEU A 68 -2.36 2.09 2.81
N LEU A 69 -2.30 1.19 1.85
CA LEU A 69 -2.61 1.47 0.45
C LEU A 69 -4.13 1.48 0.22
N GLY A 70 -4.58 2.25 -0.77
CA GLY A 70 -5.99 2.35 -1.13
C GLY A 70 -6.82 3.23 -0.19
N ALA A 71 -8.10 2.90 -0.07
CA ALA A 71 -9.10 3.71 0.65
C ALA A 71 -8.90 3.73 2.17
N GLY A 72 -8.37 2.67 2.75
CA GLY A 72 -8.23 2.48 4.19
C GLY A 72 -9.05 1.29 4.69
N GLY A 73 -8.97 1.03 5.99
CA GLY A 73 -9.74 -0.03 6.66
C GLY A 73 -9.21 -1.45 6.49
N GLY A 74 -8.28 -1.68 5.57
CA GLY A 74 -7.65 -2.99 5.28
C GLY A 74 -6.87 -2.98 3.97
N GLY A 75 -6.27 -4.11 3.63
CA GLY A 75 -5.49 -4.30 2.40
C GLY A 75 -3.99 -4.38 2.65
N TYR A 76 -3.20 -3.72 1.82
CA TYR A 76 -1.75 -3.78 1.89
C TYR A 76 -1.17 -2.64 2.73
N LEU A 77 -0.31 -3.00 3.67
CA LEU A 77 0.49 -2.06 4.45
C LEU A 77 1.89 -1.96 3.83
N LEU A 78 2.20 -0.82 3.23
CA LEU A 78 3.53 -0.52 2.70
C LEU A 78 4.39 0.04 3.83
N MET A 79 5.56 -0.56 4.08
CA MET A 79 6.53 -0.09 5.07
C MET A 79 7.86 0.22 4.38
N TYR A 80 8.44 1.37 4.70
CA TYR A 80 9.81 1.68 4.34
C TYR A 80 10.75 1.24 5.46
N CYS A 81 11.66 0.34 5.14
CA CYS A 81 12.64 -0.21 6.08
C CYS A 81 14.06 -0.01 5.54
N PRO A 82 15.02 0.47 6.34
CA PRO A 82 16.43 0.33 6.02
C PRO A 82 16.76 -1.13 5.73
N TYR A 83 17.66 -1.38 4.77
CA TYR A 83 17.93 -2.75 4.28
C TYR A 83 18.40 -3.71 5.40
N ASN A 84 19.14 -3.19 6.37
CA ASN A 84 19.71 -3.96 7.48
C ASN A 84 18.69 -4.39 8.55
N VAL A 85 17.48 -3.82 8.56
CA VAL A 85 16.40 -4.18 9.50
C VAL A 85 15.17 -4.77 8.81
N ARG A 86 15.12 -4.76 7.49
CA ARG A 86 13.97 -5.24 6.70
C ARG A 86 13.52 -6.64 7.13
N HIS A 87 14.46 -7.57 7.33
CA HIS A 87 14.15 -8.93 7.74
C HIS A 87 13.52 -9.01 9.13
N LYS A 88 13.91 -8.12 10.07
CA LYS A 88 13.33 -8.05 11.42
C LYS A 88 11.89 -7.55 11.37
N VAL A 89 11.65 -6.50 10.57
CA VAL A 89 10.29 -5.98 10.36
C VAL A 89 9.41 -7.04 9.72
N ALA A 90 9.88 -7.72 8.66
CA ALA A 90 9.17 -8.79 8.00
C ALA A 90 8.77 -9.91 8.98
N ALA A 91 9.74 -10.46 9.72
CA ALA A 91 9.49 -11.50 10.71
C ALA A 91 8.50 -11.08 11.81
N ARG A 92 8.58 -9.80 12.25
CA ARG A 92 7.62 -9.27 13.22
C ARG A 92 6.21 -9.19 12.66
N MET A 93 6.06 -8.73 11.42
CA MET A 93 4.76 -8.64 10.76
C MET A 93 4.13 -10.00 10.54
N GLU A 94 4.92 -10.99 10.11
CA GLU A 94 4.46 -12.38 9.94
C GLU A 94 4.03 -13.00 11.26
N ALA A 95 4.78 -12.78 12.34
CA ALA A 95 4.42 -13.24 13.68
C ALA A 95 3.10 -12.65 14.21
N MET A 96 2.66 -11.52 13.63
CA MET A 96 1.38 -10.87 13.93
C MET A 96 0.26 -11.23 12.94
N GLY A 97 0.50 -12.20 12.06
CA GLY A 97 -0.49 -12.69 11.09
C GLY A 97 -0.50 -11.93 9.76
N GLY A 98 0.46 -11.04 9.53
CA GLY A 98 0.69 -10.44 8.22
C GLY A 98 1.27 -11.44 7.23
N GLN A 99 1.08 -11.17 5.94
CA GLN A 99 1.71 -11.91 4.85
C GLN A 99 2.57 -10.97 4.02
N LEU A 100 3.80 -11.38 3.73
CA LEU A 100 4.65 -10.63 2.81
C LEU A 100 4.11 -10.77 1.40
N ALA A 101 3.92 -9.65 0.73
CA ALA A 101 3.51 -9.61 -0.67
C ALA A 101 4.71 -9.26 -1.55
N ASP A 102 4.91 -10.05 -2.59
CA ASP A 102 5.85 -9.71 -3.65
C ASP A 102 5.28 -8.59 -4.51
N TRP A 103 6.12 -7.62 -4.84
CA TRP A 103 5.73 -6.49 -5.68
C TRP A 103 6.92 -5.96 -6.48
N ASN A 104 6.63 -5.29 -7.57
CA ASN A 104 7.61 -4.63 -8.41
C ASN A 104 7.17 -3.21 -8.74
N PHE A 105 8.13 -2.34 -9.07
CA PHE A 105 7.82 -1.03 -9.62
C PHE A 105 7.31 -1.15 -11.05
N GLU A 106 6.20 -0.48 -11.37
CA GLU A 106 5.73 -0.30 -12.74
C GLU A 106 6.18 1.08 -13.24
N LEU A 107 7.04 1.06 -14.25
CA LEU A 107 7.68 2.27 -14.78
C LEU A 107 6.91 2.93 -15.93
N ARG A 108 5.97 2.20 -16.54
CA ARG A 108 5.23 2.68 -17.71
C ARG A 108 4.09 3.63 -17.36
N GLY A 109 3.70 3.69 -16.09
CA GLY A 109 2.62 4.54 -15.62
C GLY A 109 1.23 4.07 -16.10
N ALA A 110 0.33 5.01 -16.32
CA ALA A 110 -1.03 4.71 -16.75
C ALA A 110 -1.05 4.15 -18.16
N GLN A 111 -1.77 3.06 -18.37
CA GLN A 111 -1.99 2.43 -19.66
C GLN A 111 -3.48 2.23 -19.87
N SER A 112 -3.95 2.40 -21.10
CA SER A 112 -5.31 2.10 -21.47
C SER A 112 -5.33 1.28 -22.77
N TRP A 113 -6.31 0.41 -22.87
CA TRP A 113 -6.55 -0.38 -24.09
C TRP A 113 -8.06 -0.49 -24.30
N VAL A 114 -8.44 -0.68 -25.53
CA VAL A 114 -9.82 -1.01 -25.90
C VAL A 114 -9.88 -2.52 -26.08
N ALA A 115 -10.76 -3.19 -25.33
CA ALA A 115 -11.08 -4.57 -25.58
C ALA A 115 -12.03 -4.63 -26.77
N ASP A 116 -11.60 -5.29 -27.84
CA ASP A 116 -12.45 -5.56 -28.99
C ASP A 116 -13.36 -6.76 -28.65
N GLU A 117 -14.64 -6.49 -28.42
CA GLU A 117 -15.61 -7.51 -28.01
C GLU A 117 -15.71 -8.67 -29.00
N ASP A 118 -15.47 -8.42 -30.28
CA ASP A 118 -15.49 -9.43 -31.32
C ASP A 118 -14.28 -10.40 -31.29
N ARG A 119 -13.21 -10.03 -30.60
CA ARG A 119 -12.00 -10.87 -30.46
C ARG A 119 -12.00 -11.79 -29.25
N TRP A 120 -12.81 -11.51 -28.24
CA TRP A 120 -12.86 -12.31 -27.03
C TRP A 120 -14.06 -13.26 -27.09
N GLN A 121 -13.80 -14.51 -27.50
CA GLN A 121 -14.75 -15.59 -27.24
C GLN A 121 -14.74 -15.89 -25.75
N TYR A 122 -15.55 -15.18 -24.97
CA TYR A 122 -15.70 -15.34 -23.51
C TYR A 122 -16.06 -16.76 -23.08
N ASP A 123 -16.58 -17.58 -23.99
CA ASP A 123 -16.98 -18.96 -23.73
C ASP A 123 -15.84 -19.93 -23.39
N LYS A 124 -14.58 -19.48 -23.46
CA LYS A 124 -13.42 -20.36 -23.25
C LYS A 124 -12.57 -20.05 -22.02
N VAL A 125 -12.81 -18.96 -21.31
CA VAL A 125 -12.08 -18.67 -20.07
C VAL A 125 -12.86 -19.20 -18.88
N LYS A 126 -12.64 -20.46 -18.56
CA LYS A 126 -13.13 -21.05 -17.30
C LYS A 126 -12.09 -20.80 -16.22
N VAL A 127 -12.38 -19.93 -15.28
CA VAL A 127 -11.58 -19.76 -14.07
C VAL A 127 -12.12 -20.72 -13.01
N GLN A 128 -11.35 -21.76 -12.71
CA GLN A 128 -11.68 -22.69 -11.65
C GLN A 128 -11.35 -22.06 -10.29
N MET A 129 -12.35 -21.91 -9.45
CA MET A 129 -12.18 -21.41 -8.09
C MET A 129 -11.66 -22.52 -7.17
N PRO A 130 -11.01 -22.19 -6.04
CA PRO A 130 -10.49 -23.18 -5.08
C PRO A 130 -11.53 -24.16 -4.53
N ASN A 131 -12.82 -23.79 -4.57
CA ASN A 131 -13.95 -24.65 -4.18
C ASN A 131 -14.48 -25.56 -5.30
N GLY A 132 -13.85 -25.56 -6.47
CA GLY A 132 -14.26 -26.37 -7.62
C GLY A 132 -15.35 -25.76 -8.49
N GLU A 133 -15.88 -24.59 -8.14
CA GLU A 133 -16.88 -23.89 -8.96
C GLU A 133 -16.25 -23.04 -10.05
N TYR A 134 -16.98 -22.82 -11.13
CA TYR A 134 -16.55 -21.94 -12.22
C TYR A 134 -17.30 -20.61 -12.15
N CYS A 135 -16.56 -19.51 -12.09
CA CYS A 135 -17.17 -18.18 -12.24
C CYS A 135 -17.23 -17.81 -13.73
N PHE A 136 -18.45 -17.57 -14.20
CA PHE A 136 -18.69 -16.92 -15.47
C PHE A 136 -19.00 -15.44 -15.18
N ASN A 137 -18.21 -14.54 -15.70
CA ASN A 137 -18.55 -13.14 -15.65
C ASN A 137 -19.52 -12.86 -16.80
N LEU A 138 -20.78 -12.84 -16.48
CA LEU A 138 -21.85 -12.50 -17.41
C LEU A 138 -22.29 -11.07 -17.16
N LYS A 139 -22.03 -10.23 -18.12
CA LYS A 139 -22.50 -8.86 -18.39
C LYS A 139 -21.61 -7.74 -17.90
#